data_d05c1721228131eecd88729ac0479367
#
_entry.id   d05c1721228131eecd88729ac0479367
#
_cell.length_a   1.000
_cell.length_b   1.000
_cell.length_c   1.000
_cell.angle_alpha   90.00
_cell.angle_beta   90.00
_cell.angle_gamma   90.00
#
_symmetry.space_group_name_H-M   'P 1'
#
loop_
_entity.id
_entity.type
_entity.pdbx_description
1 polymer ?
#
loop_
_entity_poly.entity_id
_entity_poly.type
_entity_poly.pdbx_seq_one_letter_code
_entity_poly.pdbx_strand_id
1 'polypeptide(L)'
;MLGFETIGNATITVFDGEPILVTDPWILGNPYFGSWGHKYKIPQQQLENIKNSKYVWLSHGHPDHTDPDSLNLFADKTFLIADHYGDRIYNDLKKKYNVIKIKNNEWFELSEKIRIKNFADWNQDSTIIIEINRNEIILNLNDR
;
A
#
# COMPACT_ATOMS: atom_id res chain seq x y z
N MET A 1 6.46 -16.98 7.56
CA MET A 1 7.50 -16.33 6.75
C MET A 1 7.77 -14.95 7.31
N LEU A 2 8.99 -14.47 7.33
CA LEU A 2 9.35 -13.07 7.55
C LEU A 2 10.02 -12.59 6.28
N GLY A 3 9.51 -11.53 5.64
CA GLY A 3 10.02 -11.06 4.35
C GLY A 3 8.94 -10.41 3.50
N PHE A 4 9.10 -10.46 2.18
CA PHE A 4 8.18 -9.82 1.26
C PHE A 4 8.03 -10.56 -0.08
N GLU A 5 6.95 -10.25 -0.79
CA GLU A 5 6.68 -10.65 -2.17
C GLU A 5 6.46 -9.41 -3.04
N THR A 6 6.97 -9.41 -4.25
CA THR A 6 6.64 -8.40 -5.27
C THR A 6 5.63 -8.97 -6.26
N ILE A 7 4.64 -8.19 -6.62
CA ILE A 7 3.57 -8.62 -7.52
C ILE A 7 3.69 -7.95 -8.89
N GLY A 8 3.98 -6.69 -8.91
CA GLY A 8 4.08 -5.85 -10.09
C GLY A 8 3.58 -4.45 -9.80
N ASN A 9 3.88 -3.50 -10.66
CA ASN A 9 3.70 -2.09 -10.39
C ASN A 9 4.34 -1.73 -9.03
N ALA A 10 3.68 -0.97 -8.17
CA ALA A 10 4.15 -0.63 -6.82
C ALA A 10 3.65 -1.60 -5.72
N THR A 11 3.04 -2.73 -6.09
CA THR A 11 2.44 -3.67 -5.14
C THR A 11 3.48 -4.60 -4.54
N ILE A 12 3.67 -4.49 -3.22
CA ILE A 12 4.53 -5.35 -2.40
C ILE A 12 3.69 -5.87 -1.24
N THR A 13 3.75 -7.17 -0.96
CA THR A 13 3.18 -7.77 0.26
C THR A 13 4.30 -8.10 1.24
N VAL A 14 4.16 -7.66 2.49
CA VAL A 14 5.12 -7.87 3.58
C VAL A 14 4.54 -8.80 4.63
N PHE A 15 5.38 -9.69 5.18
CA PHE A 15 4.97 -10.75 6.09
C PHE A 15 5.69 -10.67 7.44
N ASP A 16 4.95 -10.88 8.52
CA ASP A 16 5.45 -11.24 9.83
C ASP A 16 4.68 -12.47 10.33
N GLY A 17 5.08 -13.66 9.85
CA GLY A 17 4.30 -14.87 9.92
C GLY A 17 3.18 -14.85 8.88
N GLU A 18 2.17 -14.04 9.10
CA GLU A 18 1.06 -13.75 8.18
C GLU A 18 1.30 -12.48 7.36
N PRO A 19 0.52 -12.23 6.28
CA PRO A 19 0.56 -10.98 5.54
C PRO A 19 0.17 -9.80 6.44
N ILE A 20 1.06 -8.81 6.59
CA ILE A 20 0.81 -7.67 7.46
C ILE A 20 0.54 -6.37 6.72
N LEU A 21 1.22 -6.16 5.60
CA LEU A 21 1.13 -4.93 4.80
C LEU A 21 1.07 -5.28 3.32
N VAL A 22 0.21 -4.58 2.59
CA VAL A 22 0.30 -4.48 1.13
C VAL A 22 0.40 -3.02 0.72
N THR A 23 1.24 -2.71 -0.28
CA THR A 23 1.38 -1.37 -0.84
C THR A 23 0.66 -1.28 -2.18
N ASP A 24 -0.06 -0.17 -2.41
CA ASP A 24 -0.69 0.19 -3.69
C ASP A 24 -1.31 -1.02 -4.44
N PRO A 25 -2.30 -1.71 -3.87
CA PRO A 25 -2.79 -2.98 -4.41
C PRO A 25 -3.71 -2.77 -5.61
N TRP A 26 -3.14 -2.63 -6.80
CA TRP A 26 -3.89 -2.73 -8.04
C TRP A 26 -3.97 -4.19 -8.49
N ILE A 27 -5.13 -4.82 -8.30
CA ILE A 27 -5.36 -6.25 -8.58
C ILE A 27 -6.59 -6.51 -9.45
N LEU A 28 -7.47 -5.55 -9.55
CA LEU A 28 -8.65 -5.54 -10.41
C LEU A 28 -8.71 -4.23 -11.20
N GLY A 29 -9.67 -4.19 -12.12
CA GLY A 29 -9.93 -2.98 -12.90
C GLY A 29 -8.90 -2.73 -14.02
N ASN A 30 -9.25 -1.80 -14.87
CA ASN A 30 -8.43 -1.32 -15.97
C ASN A 30 -8.35 0.21 -15.88
N PRO A 31 -7.40 0.74 -15.08
CA PRO A 31 -7.25 2.17 -14.88
C PRO A 31 -6.98 2.93 -16.20
N TYR A 32 -7.05 4.26 -16.12
CA TYR A 32 -6.86 5.16 -17.27
C TYR A 32 -7.82 4.85 -18.43
N PHE A 33 -9.14 4.79 -18.10
CA PHE A 33 -10.22 4.54 -19.08
C PHE A 33 -10.08 3.22 -19.84
N GLY A 34 -9.55 2.20 -19.18
CA GLY A 34 -9.37 0.86 -19.76
C GLY A 34 -8.10 0.67 -20.58
N SER A 35 -7.21 1.68 -20.60
CA SER A 35 -5.96 1.59 -21.39
C SER A 35 -4.87 0.76 -20.72
N TRP A 36 -4.94 0.58 -19.40
CA TRP A 36 -3.99 -0.24 -18.64
C TRP A 36 -4.65 -1.53 -18.18
N GLY A 37 -3.89 -2.62 -18.20
CA GLY A 37 -4.33 -3.92 -17.71
C GLY A 37 -3.14 -4.78 -17.33
N HIS A 38 -3.38 -5.77 -16.47
CA HIS A 38 -2.36 -6.73 -16.11
C HIS A 38 -1.98 -7.60 -17.31
N LYS A 39 -0.69 -7.64 -17.65
CA LYS A 39 -0.19 -8.53 -18.71
C LYS A 39 -0.25 -10.01 -18.29
N TYR A 40 -0.06 -10.28 -17.01
CA TYR A 40 -0.07 -11.62 -16.44
C TYR A 40 -1.09 -11.69 -15.31
N LYS A 41 -1.72 -12.86 -15.18
CA LYS A 41 -2.60 -13.13 -14.05
C LYS A 41 -1.77 -13.25 -12.77
N ILE A 42 -2.20 -12.56 -11.72
CA ILE A 42 -1.60 -12.70 -10.38
C ILE A 42 -1.81 -14.15 -9.91
N PRO A 43 -0.76 -14.87 -9.47
CA PRO A 43 -0.90 -16.20 -8.92
C PRO A 43 -1.90 -16.23 -7.74
N GLN A 44 -2.69 -17.29 -7.66
CA GLN A 44 -3.77 -17.40 -6.66
C GLN A 44 -3.27 -17.22 -5.23
N GLN A 45 -2.12 -17.83 -4.89
CA GLN A 45 -1.55 -17.70 -3.54
C GLN A 45 -1.15 -16.25 -3.22
N GLN A 46 -0.55 -15.54 -4.18
CA GLN A 46 -0.20 -14.13 -3.98
C GLN A 46 -1.46 -13.27 -3.84
N LEU A 47 -2.50 -13.54 -4.62
CA LEU A 47 -3.78 -12.84 -4.50
C LEU A 47 -4.41 -13.02 -3.12
N GLU A 48 -4.34 -14.22 -2.56
CA GLU A 48 -4.79 -14.50 -1.19
C GLU A 48 -3.95 -13.77 -0.16
N ASN A 49 -2.62 -13.77 -0.29
CA ASN A 49 -1.72 -13.02 0.59
C ASN A 49 -2.04 -11.53 0.58
N ILE A 50 -2.24 -10.94 -0.61
CA ILE A 50 -2.63 -9.53 -0.76
C ILE A 50 -3.92 -9.25 0.02
N LYS A 51 -4.97 -10.03 -0.22
CA LYS A 51 -6.30 -9.85 0.41
C LYS A 51 -6.28 -10.04 1.92
N ASN A 52 -5.39 -10.89 2.43
CA ASN A 52 -5.26 -11.18 3.85
C ASN A 52 -4.36 -10.18 4.59
N SER A 53 -3.73 -9.23 3.90
CA SER A 53 -2.92 -8.20 4.54
C SER A 53 -3.75 -7.38 5.52
N LYS A 54 -3.19 -7.13 6.70
CA LYS A 54 -3.86 -6.36 7.77
C LYS A 54 -3.95 -4.88 7.45
N TYR A 55 -2.91 -4.34 6.82
CA TYR A 55 -2.78 -2.94 6.44
C TYR A 55 -2.64 -2.80 4.94
N VAL A 56 -3.21 -1.72 4.41
CA VAL A 56 -3.08 -1.29 3.01
C VAL A 56 -2.44 0.10 3.01
N TRP A 57 -1.23 0.23 2.50
CA TRP A 57 -0.59 1.53 2.34
C TRP A 57 -0.80 2.05 0.92
N LEU A 58 -1.17 3.32 0.81
CA LEU A 58 -1.36 4.00 -0.47
C LEU A 58 -0.40 5.18 -0.59
N SER A 59 0.34 5.21 -1.69
CA SER A 59 1.34 6.24 -1.97
C SER A 59 0.72 7.56 -2.39
N HIS A 60 -0.22 7.52 -3.32
CA HIS A 60 -0.88 8.69 -3.92
C HIS A 60 -2.20 8.29 -4.60
N GLY A 61 -2.85 9.24 -5.26
CA GLY A 61 -4.21 9.08 -5.79
C GLY A 61 -4.32 8.75 -7.28
N HIS A 62 -3.28 8.21 -7.94
CA HIS A 62 -3.41 7.77 -9.32
C HIS A 62 -4.26 6.49 -9.43
N PRO A 63 -4.97 6.29 -10.55
CA PRO A 63 -5.92 5.18 -10.70
C PRO A 63 -5.33 3.79 -10.57
N ASP A 64 -4.07 3.57 -10.91
CA ASP A 64 -3.38 2.28 -10.78
C ASP A 64 -2.83 2.02 -9.36
N HIS A 65 -2.98 2.97 -8.44
CA HIS A 65 -2.67 2.84 -7.01
C HIS A 65 -3.92 2.85 -6.14
N THR A 66 -4.98 3.53 -6.60
CA THR A 66 -6.23 3.72 -5.86
C THR A 66 -7.46 3.25 -6.63
N ASP A 67 -7.33 2.20 -7.45
CA ASP A 67 -8.44 1.63 -8.20
C ASP A 67 -9.58 1.21 -7.27
N PRO A 68 -10.81 1.74 -7.45
CA PRO A 68 -11.92 1.48 -6.53
C PRO A 68 -12.35 0.03 -6.45
N ASP A 69 -12.23 -0.74 -7.54
CA ASP A 69 -12.60 -2.15 -7.56
C ASP A 69 -11.61 -2.98 -6.75
N SER A 70 -10.31 -2.64 -6.87
CA SER A 70 -9.26 -3.22 -6.04
C SER A 70 -9.45 -2.86 -4.56
N LEU A 71 -9.64 -1.57 -4.24
CA LEU A 71 -9.75 -1.10 -2.86
C LEU A 71 -10.97 -1.66 -2.13
N ASN A 72 -12.07 -1.93 -2.82
CA ASN A 72 -13.27 -2.54 -2.22
C ASN A 72 -13.00 -3.93 -1.62
N LEU A 73 -11.97 -4.64 -2.09
CA LEU A 73 -11.58 -5.93 -1.53
C LEU A 73 -10.95 -5.83 -0.13
N PHE A 74 -10.61 -4.61 0.30
CA PHE A 74 -9.96 -4.31 1.59
C PHE A 74 -10.85 -3.48 2.51
N ALA A 75 -12.17 -3.52 2.33
CA ALA A 75 -13.10 -2.68 3.10
C ALA A 75 -13.06 -2.93 4.62
N ASP A 76 -12.62 -4.12 5.04
CA ASP A 76 -12.45 -4.53 6.44
C ASP A 76 -11.03 -4.24 6.99
N LYS A 77 -10.12 -3.71 6.18
CA LYS A 77 -8.74 -3.45 6.54
C LYS A 77 -8.49 -2.01 6.97
N THR A 78 -7.32 -1.76 7.54
CA THR A 78 -6.89 -0.41 7.89
C THR A 78 -5.98 0.15 6.80
N PHE A 79 -6.41 1.25 6.21
CA PHE A 79 -5.62 1.99 5.24
C PHE A 79 -4.63 2.92 5.93
N LEU A 80 -3.43 2.94 5.43
CA LEU A 80 -2.35 3.82 5.87
C LEU A 80 -2.00 4.77 4.74
N ILE A 81 -1.93 6.06 5.05
CA ILE A 81 -1.60 7.09 4.08
C ILE A 81 -0.65 8.11 4.68
N ALA A 82 0.25 8.64 3.90
CA ALA A 82 1.13 9.71 4.34
C ALA A 82 0.34 10.99 4.67
N ASP A 83 0.87 11.80 5.55
CA ASP A 83 0.32 13.13 5.85
C ASP A 83 0.59 14.09 4.70
N HIS A 84 -0.23 14.00 3.66
CA HIS A 84 -0.15 14.82 2.47
C HIS A 84 -0.68 16.22 2.70
N TYR A 85 -0.14 17.19 1.98
CA TYR A 85 -0.67 18.53 1.97
C TYR A 85 -2.12 18.55 1.45
N GLY A 86 -3.02 19.23 2.17
CA GLY A 86 -4.42 19.46 1.77
C GLY A 86 -5.39 18.30 2.02
N ASP A 87 -4.94 17.15 2.53
CA ASP A 87 -5.76 16.02 3.00
C ASP A 87 -6.81 15.46 2.02
N ARG A 88 -6.72 15.73 0.71
CA ARG A 88 -7.75 15.32 -0.26
C ARG A 88 -7.95 13.79 -0.25
N ILE A 89 -6.88 13.03 -0.40
CA ILE A 89 -6.95 11.56 -0.47
C ILE A 89 -7.46 10.98 0.86
N TYR A 90 -6.95 11.49 1.98
CA TYR A 90 -7.42 11.10 3.31
C TYR A 90 -8.92 11.36 3.47
N ASN A 91 -9.39 12.54 3.09
CA ASN A 91 -10.79 12.93 3.21
C ASN A 91 -11.72 12.10 2.33
N ASP A 92 -11.26 11.65 1.17
CA ASP A 92 -12.03 10.77 0.29
C ASP A 92 -12.07 9.34 0.79
N LEU A 93 -10.93 8.79 1.21
CA LEU A 93 -10.84 7.42 1.71
C LEU A 93 -11.61 7.22 3.03
N LYS A 94 -11.52 8.15 3.97
CA LYS A 94 -12.18 8.02 5.29
C LYS A 94 -13.71 8.00 5.25
N LYS A 95 -14.31 8.42 4.14
CA LYS A 95 -15.76 8.31 3.94
C LYS A 95 -16.22 6.85 3.86
N LYS A 96 -15.32 5.93 3.54
CA LYS A 96 -15.63 4.56 3.18
C LYS A 96 -14.81 3.52 3.95
N TYR A 97 -13.60 3.89 4.39
CA TYR A 97 -12.62 2.98 4.98
C TYR A 97 -12.12 3.47 6.33
N ASN A 98 -11.55 2.56 7.11
CA ASN A 98 -10.76 2.92 8.28
C ASN A 98 -9.38 3.40 7.81
N VAL A 99 -9.03 4.67 8.04
CA VAL A 99 -7.81 5.31 7.53
C VAL A 99 -7.01 5.94 8.66
N ILE A 100 -5.72 5.65 8.69
CA ILE A 100 -4.74 6.28 9.58
C ILE A 100 -3.78 7.12 8.75
N LYS A 101 -3.63 8.40 9.09
CA LYS A 101 -2.54 9.22 8.57
C LYS A 101 -1.25 8.93 9.33
N ILE A 102 -0.19 8.64 8.58
CA ILE A 102 1.15 8.43 9.13
C ILE A 102 1.95 9.72 8.97
N LYS A 103 2.49 10.22 10.07
CA LYS A 103 3.35 11.40 10.04
C LYS A 103 4.58 11.17 9.18
N ASN A 104 4.94 12.18 8.39
CA ASN A 104 6.12 12.12 7.55
C ASN A 104 7.40 12.02 8.37
N ASN A 105 8.32 11.19 7.90
CA ASN A 105 9.65 10.97 8.48
C ASN A 105 9.63 10.43 9.93
N GLU A 106 8.50 9.87 10.38
CA GLU A 106 8.38 9.17 11.66
C GLU A 106 8.15 7.68 11.45
N TRP A 107 8.69 6.84 12.33
CA TRP A 107 8.45 5.41 12.29
C TRP A 107 7.04 5.09 12.81
N PHE A 108 6.36 4.22 12.08
CA PHE A 108 5.07 3.65 12.44
C PHE A 108 5.21 2.13 12.56
N GLU A 109 4.95 1.60 13.74
CA GLU A 109 5.08 0.17 14.04
C GLU A 109 3.86 -0.60 13.52
N LEU A 110 4.08 -1.62 12.68
CA LEU A 110 3.04 -2.53 12.21
C LEU A 110 2.99 -3.79 13.07
N SER A 111 4.16 -4.24 13.55
CA SER A 111 4.35 -5.36 14.48
C SER A 111 5.65 -5.16 15.26
N GLU A 112 6.03 -6.13 16.09
CA GLU A 112 7.31 -6.11 16.80
C GLU A 112 8.53 -6.10 15.86
N LYS A 113 8.38 -6.70 14.66
CA LYS A 113 9.48 -6.88 13.70
C LYS A 113 9.40 -5.97 12.49
N ILE A 114 8.24 -5.36 12.21
CA ILE A 114 8.02 -4.58 11.00
C ILE A 114 7.54 -3.19 11.37
N ARG A 115 8.24 -2.20 10.83
CA ARG A 115 7.83 -0.80 10.90
C ARG A 115 8.02 -0.11 9.55
N ILE A 116 7.31 0.97 9.37
CA ILE A 116 7.36 1.76 8.14
C ILE A 116 7.65 3.22 8.45
N LYS A 117 8.24 3.90 7.48
CA LYS A 117 8.42 5.34 7.49
C LYS A 117 8.11 5.86 6.09
N ASN A 118 7.24 6.87 6.00
CA ASN A 118 6.92 7.48 4.71
C ASN A 118 7.45 8.90 4.59
N PHE A 119 7.59 9.31 3.35
CA PHE A 119 8.00 10.66 2.95
C PHE A 119 7.04 11.15 1.88
N ALA A 120 6.16 12.07 2.25
CA ALA A 120 5.28 12.75 1.30
C ALA A 120 5.97 13.98 0.73
N ASP A 121 5.66 14.28 -0.52
CA ASP A 121 6.07 15.52 -1.13
C ASP A 121 4.91 16.52 -1.28
N TRP A 122 5.22 17.68 -1.83
CA TRP A 122 4.25 18.75 -2.06
C TRP A 122 3.21 18.39 -3.16
N ASN A 123 3.52 17.42 -4.02
CA ASN A 123 2.65 16.96 -5.11
C ASN A 123 1.66 15.86 -4.70
N GLN A 124 1.50 15.62 -3.40
CA GLN A 124 0.64 14.58 -2.82
C GLN A 124 1.03 13.15 -3.21
N ASP A 125 2.29 12.95 -3.53
CA ASP A 125 2.90 11.64 -3.72
C ASP A 125 3.76 11.28 -2.51
N SER A 126 4.00 10.00 -2.29
CA SER A 126 4.82 9.54 -1.17
C SER A 126 5.62 8.28 -1.51
N THR A 127 6.74 8.15 -0.83
CA THR A 127 7.57 6.95 -0.82
C THR A 127 7.53 6.30 0.54
N ILE A 128 7.83 5.01 0.62
CA ILE A 128 7.84 4.26 1.88
C ILE A 128 9.15 3.50 2.06
N ILE A 129 9.69 3.58 3.26
CA ILE A 129 10.71 2.68 3.78
C ILE A 129 10.00 1.65 4.65
N ILE A 130 10.24 0.38 4.39
CA ILE A 130 9.77 -0.75 5.19
C ILE A 130 11.00 -1.39 5.83
N GLU A 131 11.06 -1.43 7.14
CA GLU A 131 12.15 -2.06 7.88
C GLU A 131 11.65 -3.36 8.51
N ILE A 132 12.39 -4.43 8.24
CA ILE A 132 12.11 -5.78 8.73
C ILE A 132 13.19 -6.15 9.75
N ASN A 133 12.77 -6.54 10.95
CA ASN A 133 13.61 -7.05 12.03
C ASN A 133 14.78 -6.12 12.41
N ARG A 134 14.60 -4.80 12.23
CA ARG A 134 15.60 -3.75 12.50
C ARG A 134 16.91 -3.91 11.70
N ASN A 135 16.91 -4.68 10.63
CA ASN A 135 18.10 -5.03 9.88
C ASN A 135 17.94 -4.91 8.36
N GLU A 136 16.81 -5.32 7.83
CA GLU A 136 16.54 -5.30 6.39
C GLU A 136 15.65 -4.13 6.02
N ILE A 137 15.98 -3.46 4.91
CA ILE A 137 15.25 -2.28 4.43
C ILE A 137 14.77 -2.52 3.01
N ILE A 138 13.48 -2.29 2.80
CA ILE A 138 12.86 -2.20 1.47
C ILE A 138 12.51 -0.74 1.25
N LEU A 139 12.94 -0.20 0.12
CA LEU A 139 12.54 1.12 -0.34
C LEU A 139 11.59 0.97 -1.53
N ASN A 140 10.35 1.39 -1.37
CA ASN A 140 9.39 1.50 -2.46
C ASN A 140 9.27 2.96 -2.86
N LEU A 141 9.85 3.30 -4.01
CA LEU A 141 9.85 4.66 -4.56
C LEU A 141 8.57 4.98 -5.33
N ASN A 142 7.75 3.94 -5.56
CA ASN A 142 6.52 4.11 -6.30
C ASN A 142 6.79 4.57 -7.75
N ASP A 143 6.21 5.65 -8.24
CA ASP A 143 6.38 6.15 -9.61
C ASP A 143 7.63 7.03 -9.81
N ARG A 144 8.57 7.05 -8.87
CA ARG A 144 9.77 7.89 -8.92
C ARG A 144 11.01 7.19 -9.42
#